data_5187f646d7e09dc3683970251ccaff38
#
_entry.id   5187f646d7e09dc3683970251ccaff38
#
_cell.length_a   1.000
_cell.length_b   1.000
_cell.length_c   1.000
_cell.angle_alpha   90.00
_cell.angle_beta   90.00
_cell.angle_gamma   90.00
#
_symmetry.space_group_name_H-M   'P 1'
#
loop_
_entity.id
_entity.type
_entity.pdbx_description
1 polymer ?
#
loop_
_entity_poly.entity_id
_entity_poly.type
_entity_poly.pdbx_seq_one_letter_code
_entity_poly.pdbx_strand_id
1 'polypeptide(L)'
;MEDLDKLYDMLKKVQEPKGYCFNRDKKVVYDLLEGLVKNKKRYGYMGCPCRLLCGDREKDKDIICPCVYRGPDVEQYGSCYCNLYVSQEWNQGKIPDTYVPER
;
A
#
# COMPACT_ATOMS: atom_id res chain seq x y z
N MET A 1 -1.44 -19.43 -1.73
CA MET A 1 -0.34 -18.64 -2.13
C MET A 1 0.54 -18.28 -0.97
N GLU A 2 1.52 -19.17 -0.74
CA GLU A 2 2.43 -19.04 0.40
C GLU A 2 3.20 -17.73 0.38
N ASP A 3 3.59 -17.29 -0.81
CA ASP A 3 4.41 -16.08 -0.94
C ASP A 3 3.65 -14.82 -0.52
N LEU A 4 2.35 -14.77 -0.78
CA LEU A 4 1.53 -13.62 -0.37
C LEU A 4 1.32 -13.61 1.13
N ASP A 5 1.12 -14.77 1.75
CA ASP A 5 0.99 -14.85 3.21
C ASP A 5 2.28 -14.41 3.91
N LYS A 6 3.42 -14.83 3.40
CA LYS A 6 4.72 -14.39 3.95
C LYS A 6 4.93 -12.90 3.78
N LEU A 7 4.58 -12.36 2.62
CA LEU A 7 4.69 -10.94 2.37
C LEU A 7 3.77 -10.14 3.29
N TYR A 8 2.53 -10.61 3.47
CA TYR A 8 1.57 -10.01 4.39
C TYR A 8 2.15 -9.92 5.80
N ASP A 9 2.64 -11.04 6.33
CA ASP A 9 3.18 -11.10 7.69
C ASP A 9 4.42 -10.21 7.84
N MET A 10 5.31 -10.22 6.86
CA MET A 10 6.53 -9.42 6.90
C MET A 10 6.20 -7.92 6.91
N LEU A 11 5.35 -7.48 6.00
CA LEU A 11 4.98 -6.06 5.93
C LEU A 11 4.21 -5.62 7.16
N LYS A 12 3.36 -6.47 7.69
CA LYS A 12 2.63 -6.18 8.93
C LYS A 12 3.59 -5.92 10.08
N LYS A 13 4.59 -6.78 10.25
CA LYS A 13 5.58 -6.62 11.31
C LYS A 13 6.39 -5.33 11.18
N VAL A 14 6.68 -4.91 9.95
CA VAL A 14 7.47 -3.71 9.69
C VAL A 14 6.62 -2.44 9.84
N GLN A 15 5.39 -2.46 9.36
CA GLN A 15 4.60 -1.24 9.21
C GLN A 15 3.72 -0.92 10.43
N GLU A 16 3.23 -1.93 11.15
CA GLU A 16 2.37 -1.66 12.31
C GLU A 16 3.07 -0.83 13.39
N PRO A 17 4.34 -1.08 13.73
CA PRO A 17 5.04 -0.23 14.68
C PRO A 17 5.17 1.23 14.25
N LYS A 18 5.08 1.49 12.94
CA LYS A 18 5.14 2.86 12.40
C LYS A 18 3.79 3.55 12.40
N GLY A 19 2.72 2.85 12.84
CA GLY A 19 1.38 3.42 12.91
C GLY A 19 0.50 3.14 11.69
N TYR A 20 0.94 2.28 10.78
CA TYR A 20 0.19 1.95 9.57
C TYR A 20 -0.40 0.55 9.70
N CYS A 21 -1.71 0.43 9.49
CA CYS A 21 -2.42 -0.83 9.51
C CYS A 21 -2.76 -1.25 8.08
N PHE A 22 -2.92 -2.57 7.87
CA PHE A 22 -3.54 -3.02 6.63
C PHE A 22 -5.03 -2.76 6.66
N ASN A 23 -5.60 -2.54 5.48
CA ASN A 23 -7.05 -2.46 5.30
C ASN A 23 -7.70 -3.70 5.93
N ARG A 24 -8.82 -3.50 6.63
CA ARG A 24 -9.56 -4.61 7.27
C ARG A 24 -10.08 -5.64 6.26
N ASP A 25 -10.28 -5.24 5.01
CA ASP A 25 -10.72 -6.13 3.95
C ASP A 25 -9.51 -6.88 3.38
N LYS A 26 -9.34 -8.13 3.83
CA LYS A 26 -8.20 -8.96 3.41
C LYS A 26 -8.16 -9.22 1.91
N LYS A 27 -9.32 -9.28 1.26
CA LYS A 27 -9.36 -9.49 -0.18
C LYS A 27 -8.69 -8.31 -0.91
N VAL A 28 -9.00 -7.09 -0.49
CA VAL A 28 -8.36 -5.90 -1.05
C VAL A 28 -6.85 -5.95 -0.81
N VAL A 29 -6.44 -6.30 0.42
CA VAL A 29 -5.03 -6.38 0.77
C VAL A 29 -4.31 -7.40 -0.11
N TYR A 30 -4.85 -8.60 -0.24
CA TYR A 30 -4.19 -9.66 -1.02
C TYR A 30 -4.17 -9.35 -2.51
N ASP A 31 -5.20 -8.73 -3.05
CA ASP A 31 -5.19 -8.27 -4.45
C ASP A 31 -4.07 -7.25 -4.68
N LEU A 32 -3.87 -6.33 -3.75
CA LEU A 32 -2.80 -5.34 -3.85
C LEU A 32 -1.42 -5.96 -3.66
N LEU A 33 -1.27 -6.91 -2.74
CA LEU A 33 -0.01 -7.64 -2.55
C LEU A 33 0.36 -8.42 -3.81
N GLU A 34 -0.63 -9.05 -4.44
CA GLU A 34 -0.41 -9.73 -5.72
C GLU A 34 0.09 -8.77 -6.79
N GLY A 35 -0.48 -7.58 -6.85
CA GLY A 35 -0.04 -6.53 -7.76
C GLY A 35 1.40 -6.10 -7.48
N LEU A 36 1.78 -5.97 -6.21
CA LEU A 36 3.16 -5.65 -5.82
C LEU A 36 4.14 -6.72 -6.28
N VAL A 37 3.78 -7.99 -6.10
CA VAL A 37 4.62 -9.12 -6.53
C VAL A 37 4.78 -9.13 -8.05
N LYS A 38 3.68 -8.90 -8.78
CA LYS A 38 3.73 -8.81 -10.25
C LYS A 38 4.63 -7.66 -10.71
N ASN A 39 4.54 -6.51 -10.06
CA ASN A 39 5.39 -5.37 -10.39
C ASN A 39 6.85 -5.66 -10.11
N LYS A 40 7.15 -6.36 -9.01
CA LYS A 40 8.52 -6.75 -8.70
C LYS A 40 9.09 -7.68 -9.75
N LYS A 41 8.30 -8.64 -10.24
CA LYS A 41 8.74 -9.55 -11.30
C LYS A 41 8.95 -8.82 -12.63
N ARG A 42 8.08 -7.86 -12.94
CA ARG A 42 8.08 -7.15 -14.22
C ARG A 42 9.15 -6.07 -14.28
N TYR A 43 9.31 -5.30 -13.19
CA TYR A 43 10.16 -4.11 -13.17
C TYR A 43 11.38 -4.25 -12.26
N GLY A 44 11.43 -5.27 -11.42
CA GLY A 44 12.52 -5.47 -10.45
C GLY A 44 12.31 -4.77 -9.12
N TYR A 45 11.18 -4.09 -8.93
CA TYR A 45 10.84 -3.43 -7.66
C TYR A 45 9.31 -3.44 -7.45
N MET A 46 8.90 -3.30 -6.19
CA MET A 46 7.48 -3.34 -5.82
C MET A 46 6.84 -1.95 -5.97
N GLY A 47 6.63 -1.52 -7.21
CA GLY A 47 5.90 -0.28 -7.47
C GLY A 47 4.44 -0.39 -7.06
N CYS A 48 3.84 0.75 -6.72
CA CYS A 48 2.45 0.82 -6.31
C CYS A 48 1.53 0.27 -7.41
N PRO A 49 0.70 -0.74 -7.13
CA PRO A 49 -0.15 -1.34 -8.17
C PRO A 49 -1.23 -0.42 -8.69
N CYS A 50 -1.55 0.66 -7.96
CA CYS A 50 -2.58 1.62 -8.37
C CYS A 50 -2.01 2.81 -9.13
N ARG A 51 -0.69 2.83 -9.36
CA ARG A 51 -0.03 3.93 -10.08
C ARG A 51 0.65 3.38 -11.33
N LEU A 52 0.78 4.26 -12.31
CA LEU A 52 1.42 3.89 -13.58
C LEU A 52 2.94 3.94 -13.44
N LEU A 53 3.59 2.79 -13.64
CA LEU A 53 5.04 2.69 -13.60
C LEU A 53 5.62 2.89 -15.01
N CYS A 54 6.77 3.56 -15.08
CA CYS A 54 7.46 3.75 -16.36
C CYS A 54 8.58 2.75 -16.62
N GLY A 55 8.90 1.92 -15.63
CA GLY A 55 9.94 0.90 -15.76
C GLY A 55 11.35 1.39 -15.43
N ASP A 56 11.51 2.65 -15.05
CA ASP A 56 12.78 3.22 -14.63
C ASP A 56 12.72 3.43 -13.12
N ARG A 57 13.53 2.66 -12.38
CA ARG A 57 13.51 2.67 -10.92
C ARG A 57 13.75 4.08 -10.36
N GLU A 58 14.67 4.84 -10.96
CA GLU A 58 14.98 6.18 -10.48
C GLU A 58 13.78 7.13 -10.66
N LYS A 59 13.05 7.00 -11.76
CA LYS A 59 11.86 7.81 -12.01
C LYS A 59 10.68 7.34 -11.17
N ASP A 60 10.60 6.05 -10.88
CA ASP A 60 9.50 5.44 -10.12
C ASP A 60 9.76 5.41 -8.61
N LYS A 61 10.92 5.86 -8.15
CA LYS A 61 11.33 5.72 -6.74
C LYS A 61 10.30 6.25 -5.74
N ASP A 62 9.58 7.30 -6.09
CA ASP A 62 8.61 7.93 -5.19
C ASP A 62 7.34 7.10 -5.05
N ILE A 63 7.07 6.20 -5.99
CA ILE A 63 5.88 5.35 -6.01
C ILE A 63 6.20 3.87 -5.81
N ILE A 64 7.43 3.54 -5.41
CA ILE A 64 7.75 2.19 -4.92
C ILE A 64 7.10 2.03 -3.55
N CYS A 65 6.33 0.95 -3.37
CA CYS A 65 5.57 0.74 -2.14
C CYS A 65 6.48 0.38 -0.96
N PRO A 66 6.34 1.01 0.20
CA PRO A 66 5.40 2.09 0.51
C PRO A 66 5.84 3.42 -0.11
N CYS A 67 4.95 4.07 -0.82
CA CYS A 67 5.30 5.29 -1.54
C CYS A 67 5.52 6.46 -0.59
N VAL A 68 6.20 7.51 -1.09
CA VAL A 68 6.48 8.70 -0.27
C VAL A 68 5.20 9.44 0.12
N TYR A 69 4.12 9.22 -0.61
CA TYR A 69 2.84 9.89 -0.37
C TYR A 69 1.99 9.19 0.70
N ARG A 70 2.37 7.98 1.13
CA ARG A 70 1.60 7.21 2.11
C ARG A 70 1.39 7.98 3.42
N GLY A 71 2.44 8.58 3.96
CA GLY A 71 2.36 9.32 5.21
C GLY A 71 1.33 10.45 5.15
N PRO A 72 1.48 11.41 4.22
CA PRO A 72 0.51 12.48 4.05
C PRO A 72 -0.91 11.99 3.75
N ASP A 73 -1.04 10.95 2.92
CA ASP A 73 -2.35 10.43 2.55
C ASP A 73 -3.07 9.80 3.75
N VAL A 74 -2.38 8.98 4.53
CA VAL A 74 -2.97 8.37 5.72
C VAL A 74 -3.30 9.43 6.75
N GLU A 75 -2.44 10.43 6.92
CA GLU A 75 -2.68 11.51 7.86
C GLU A 75 -3.91 12.34 7.47
N GLN A 76 -4.05 12.65 6.20
CA GLN A 76 -5.11 13.53 5.71
C GLN A 76 -6.42 12.80 5.45
N TYR A 77 -6.37 11.59 4.91
CA TYR A 77 -7.55 10.84 4.45
C TYR A 77 -7.78 9.55 5.22
N GLY A 78 -6.84 9.13 6.07
CA GLY A 78 -6.93 7.88 6.81
C GLY A 78 -6.52 6.66 6.01
N SER A 79 -6.15 6.82 4.74
CA SER A 79 -5.80 5.73 3.84
C SER A 79 -4.81 6.20 2.79
N CYS A 80 -3.92 5.31 2.36
CA CYS A 80 -3.07 5.60 1.21
C CYS A 80 -3.88 5.48 -0.09
N TYR A 81 -3.30 5.95 -1.19
CA TYR A 81 -3.99 5.99 -2.49
C TYR A 81 -4.57 4.63 -2.91
N CYS A 82 -3.86 3.54 -2.64
CA CYS A 82 -4.30 2.18 -2.97
C CYS A 82 -5.23 1.56 -1.93
N ASN A 83 -5.45 2.22 -0.80
CA ASN A 83 -6.18 1.68 0.34
C ASN A 83 -5.52 0.44 0.97
N LEU A 84 -4.23 0.22 0.73
CA LEU A 84 -3.50 -0.88 1.36
C LEU A 84 -3.18 -0.56 2.82
N TYR A 85 -2.60 0.61 3.05
CA TYR A 85 -2.26 1.08 4.39
C TYR A 85 -3.28 2.11 4.83
N VAL A 86 -3.82 1.91 6.02
CA VAL A 86 -4.87 2.78 6.58
C VAL A 86 -4.54 3.08 8.04
N SER A 87 -5.16 4.13 8.57
CA SER A 87 -5.08 4.40 10.01
C SER A 87 -5.99 3.45 10.77
N GLN A 88 -5.73 3.29 12.07
CA GLN A 88 -6.59 2.48 12.92
C GLN A 88 -8.01 3.02 12.93
N GLU A 89 -8.16 4.34 12.97
CA GLU A 89 -9.47 5.00 12.97
C GLU A 89 -10.25 4.71 11.68
N TRP A 90 -9.57 4.66 10.55
CA TRP A 90 -10.20 4.30 9.28
C TRP A 90 -10.75 2.87 9.32
N ASN A 91 -9.96 1.93 9.85
CA ASN A 91 -10.39 0.54 10.00
C ASN A 91 -11.56 0.39 10.97
N GLN A 92 -11.65 1.24 11.96
CA GLN A 92 -12.74 1.23 12.95
C GLN A 92 -14.00 1.94 12.46
N GLY A 93 -13.97 2.48 11.25
CA GLY A 93 -15.11 3.20 10.69
C GLY A 93 -15.32 4.59 11.27
N LYS A 94 -14.34 5.14 11.98
CA LYS A 94 -14.44 6.48 12.58
C LYS A 94 -14.19 7.59 11.59
N ILE A 95 -13.50 7.27 10.48
CA ILE A 95 -13.22 8.22 9.41
C ILE A 95 -14.00 7.77 8.18
N PRO A 96 -14.71 8.66 7.48
CA PRO A 96 -15.42 8.30 6.25
C PRO A 96 -14.47 7.77 5.20
N ASP A 97 -14.92 6.77 4.44
CA ASP A 97 -14.18 6.25 3.29
C ASP A 97 -14.29 7.28 2.17
N THR A 98 -13.27 8.11 2.02
CA THR A 98 -13.26 9.18 1.03
C THR A 98 -12.26 8.87 -0.07
N TYR A 99 -12.46 9.50 -1.22
CA TYR A 99 -11.54 9.39 -2.35
C TYR A 99 -10.18 10.00 -1.98
N VAL A 100 -9.12 9.23 -2.18
CA VAL A 100 -7.75 9.70 -1.96
C VAL A 100 -7.19 10.13 -3.33
N PRO A 101 -6.93 11.43 -3.54
CA PRO A 101 -6.44 11.87 -4.84
C PRO A 101 -5.02 11.39 -5.10
N GLU A 102 -4.72 11.10 -6.35
CA GLU A 102 -3.37 10.76 -6.77
C GLU A 102 -2.49 12.01 -6.74
N ARG A 103 -1.33 11.89 -6.11
CA ARG A 103 -0.40 13.03 -6.00
C ARG A 103 0.62 13.07 -7.15
#